data_8e00c94e5b64547cb05667f0981d36dc
#
_entry.id   8e00c94e5b64547cb05667f0981d36dc
#
_cell.length_a   1.000
_cell.length_b   1.000
_cell.length_c   1.000
_cell.angle_alpha   90.00
_cell.angle_beta   90.00
_cell.angle_gamma   90.00
#
_symmetry.space_group_name_H-M   'P 1'
#
loop_
_entity.id
_entity.type
_entity.pdbx_description
1 polymer ?
#
loop_
_entity_poly.entity_id
_entity_poly.type
_entity_poly.pdbx_seq_one_letter_code
_entity_poly.pdbx_strand_id
1 'polypeptide(L)'
;KRENEEVIVIECMELEPRYQWSSEDIILKSHIGVISNVREDHLDVMGPTIKDVTLSLASGIPYHADLFCGKVSHPEIFESVCKERKTTLHLTDRNGDDKLTEKDMNQFTYWEHKENVSLALAVCEFLGVKREVALKGMWKSAPDPGALYPLTISFFGKNLVYLNAMAANDSESTRMIWKSCNKRYGHDRSAYVLFNCREDRLERSELIAKEIAQWENVEAIFLIGSGTKYALHFLKLYCQDGMQLFNWESADLDHIFESILEQVKEKSYVIALGNIAGIGLELNQYLKNRTIY
;
A
#
# COMPACT_ATOMS: atom_id res chain seq x y z
N LYS A 1 32.11 13.79 -4.81
CA LYS A 1 32.40 12.53 -5.53
C LYS A 1 31.20 12.31 -6.44
N ARG A 2 31.38 12.30 -7.75
CA ARG A 2 30.36 11.74 -8.66
C ARG A 2 30.42 10.24 -8.46
N GLU A 3 29.37 9.69 -7.88
CA GLU A 3 29.14 8.24 -7.87
C GLU A 3 28.82 7.87 -9.33
N ASN A 4 29.48 6.85 -9.87
CA ASN A 4 29.11 6.31 -11.17
C ASN A 4 27.88 5.44 -10.96
N GLU A 5 26.70 6.04 -11.07
CA GLU A 5 25.45 5.32 -11.04
C GLU A 5 25.33 4.46 -12.32
N GLU A 6 25.12 3.18 -12.15
CA GLU A 6 24.94 2.25 -13.28
C GLU A 6 23.46 2.16 -13.70
N VAL A 7 22.54 2.37 -12.76
CA VAL A 7 21.09 2.29 -12.94
C VAL A 7 20.42 3.44 -12.19
N ILE A 8 19.44 4.08 -12.83
CA ILE A 8 18.57 5.08 -12.22
C ILE A 8 17.13 4.51 -12.23
N VAL A 9 16.48 4.49 -11.09
CA VAL A 9 15.07 4.12 -10.95
C VAL A 9 14.28 5.39 -10.66
N ILE A 10 13.24 5.64 -11.47
CA ILE A 10 12.40 6.84 -11.37
C ILE A 10 10.95 6.41 -11.24
N GLU A 11 10.25 6.94 -10.25
CA GLU A 11 8.81 6.77 -10.12
C GLU A 11 8.06 7.78 -10.99
N CYS A 12 7.06 7.30 -11.75
CA CYS A 12 6.15 8.16 -12.51
C CYS A 12 5.04 8.65 -11.55
N MET A 13 5.06 9.93 -11.22
CA MET A 13 4.09 10.57 -10.33
C MET A 13 2.88 11.15 -11.07
N GLU A 14 2.90 11.13 -12.39
CA GLU A 14 1.86 11.69 -13.24
C GLU A 14 0.63 10.78 -13.27
N LEU A 15 -0.55 11.36 -13.08
CA LEU A 15 -1.83 10.66 -13.12
C LEU A 15 -2.50 10.77 -14.49
N GLU A 16 -2.45 11.95 -15.11
CA GLU A 16 -3.07 12.16 -16.42
C GLU A 16 -2.31 11.43 -17.54
N PRO A 17 -3.00 10.69 -18.43
CA PRO A 17 -2.37 9.91 -19.50
C PRO A 17 -1.41 10.71 -20.38
N ARG A 18 -1.77 11.97 -20.70
CA ARG A 18 -0.90 12.86 -21.51
C ARG A 18 0.41 13.22 -20.82
N TYR A 19 0.41 13.32 -19.49
CA TYR A 19 1.62 13.63 -18.74
C TYR A 19 2.46 12.37 -18.55
N GLN A 20 1.85 11.20 -18.32
CA GLN A 20 2.55 9.92 -18.31
C GLN A 20 3.26 9.69 -19.65
N TRP A 21 2.54 9.91 -20.77
CA TRP A 21 3.13 9.84 -22.10
C TRP A 21 4.27 10.84 -22.28
N SER A 22 4.08 12.11 -21.92
CA SER A 22 5.12 13.14 -22.10
C SER A 22 6.34 12.87 -21.26
N SER A 23 6.15 12.40 -20.02
CA SER A 23 7.24 12.04 -19.11
C SER A 23 8.08 10.92 -19.69
N GLU A 24 7.44 9.86 -20.20
CA GLU A 24 8.16 8.73 -20.78
C GLU A 24 8.74 9.05 -22.17
N ASP A 25 7.90 9.50 -23.10
CA ASP A 25 8.28 9.59 -24.51
C ASP A 25 9.20 10.79 -24.83
N ILE A 26 9.06 11.89 -24.10
CA ILE A 26 9.82 13.11 -24.37
C ILE A 26 11.02 13.24 -23.43
N ILE A 27 10.83 12.96 -22.13
CA ILE A 27 11.81 13.29 -21.09
C ILE A 27 12.70 12.09 -20.76
N LEU A 28 12.11 10.97 -20.32
CA LEU A 28 12.86 9.85 -19.73
C LEU A 28 13.42 8.90 -20.79
N LYS A 29 12.59 8.44 -21.71
CA LYS A 29 12.94 7.42 -22.73
C LYS A 29 13.60 6.22 -22.07
N SER A 30 12.89 5.62 -21.14
CA SER A 30 13.42 4.56 -20.29
C SER A 30 13.76 3.30 -21.08
N HIS A 31 14.80 2.57 -20.65
CA HIS A 31 15.17 1.28 -21.23
C HIS A 31 14.33 0.15 -20.69
N ILE A 32 13.76 0.33 -19.51
CA ILE A 32 12.90 -0.64 -18.82
C ILE A 32 11.73 0.13 -18.20
N GLY A 33 10.51 -0.20 -18.62
CA GLY A 33 9.28 0.20 -17.95
C GLY A 33 8.88 -0.85 -16.91
N VAL A 34 8.28 -0.39 -15.81
CA VAL A 34 7.76 -1.30 -14.77
C VAL A 34 6.36 -0.84 -14.37
N ILE A 35 5.37 -1.74 -14.48
CA ILE A 35 4.01 -1.51 -13.99
C ILE A 35 3.69 -2.61 -12.97
N SER A 36 3.56 -2.24 -11.70
CA SER A 36 3.40 -3.19 -10.60
C SER A 36 2.06 -3.94 -10.67
N ASN A 37 0.98 -3.23 -10.86
CA ASN A 37 -0.37 -3.78 -11.04
C ASN A 37 -1.30 -2.74 -11.66
N VAL A 38 -2.50 -3.17 -12.02
CA VAL A 38 -3.59 -2.28 -12.44
C VAL A 38 -4.77 -2.52 -11.52
N ARG A 39 -5.13 -1.51 -10.75
CA ARG A 39 -6.25 -1.50 -9.80
C ARG A 39 -7.06 -0.23 -9.96
N GLU A 40 -8.26 -0.22 -9.36
CA GLU A 40 -9.11 0.97 -9.31
C GLU A 40 -8.48 2.01 -8.39
N ASP A 41 -7.79 2.98 -8.96
CA ASP A 41 -7.26 4.16 -8.27
C ASP A 41 -7.34 5.37 -9.21
N HIS A 42 -7.51 6.56 -8.66
CA HIS A 42 -7.60 7.82 -9.41
C HIS A 42 -8.60 7.77 -10.59
N LEU A 43 -9.78 7.18 -10.35
CA LEU A 43 -10.81 6.99 -11.38
C LEU A 43 -11.34 8.32 -11.95
N ASP A 44 -11.24 9.39 -11.19
CA ASP A 44 -11.56 10.77 -11.59
C ASP A 44 -10.63 11.32 -12.67
N VAL A 45 -9.39 10.82 -12.76
CA VAL A 45 -8.36 11.28 -13.70
C VAL A 45 -8.06 10.25 -14.78
N MET A 46 -7.88 8.98 -14.40
CA MET A 46 -7.52 7.90 -15.32
C MET A 46 -8.70 7.31 -16.07
N GLY A 47 -9.92 7.57 -15.61
CA GLY A 47 -11.16 7.08 -16.20
C GLY A 47 -11.95 6.15 -15.28
N PRO A 48 -13.29 6.03 -15.50
CA PRO A 48 -14.22 5.46 -14.53
C PRO A 48 -14.12 3.94 -14.37
N THR A 49 -13.38 3.26 -15.25
CA THR A 49 -13.27 1.79 -15.21
C THR A 49 -11.83 1.31 -15.14
N ILE A 50 -11.64 0.08 -14.64
CA ILE A 50 -10.32 -0.57 -14.62
C ILE A 50 -9.69 -0.67 -16.02
N LYS A 51 -10.50 -0.76 -17.05
CA LYS A 51 -10.04 -0.74 -18.45
C LYS A 51 -9.46 0.63 -18.82
N ASP A 52 -10.11 1.71 -18.40
CA ASP A 52 -9.62 3.06 -18.63
C ASP A 52 -8.32 3.33 -17.88
N VAL A 53 -8.21 2.86 -16.63
CA VAL A 53 -6.96 2.89 -15.86
C VAL A 53 -5.85 2.13 -16.60
N THR A 54 -6.16 0.95 -17.17
CA THR A 54 -5.19 0.19 -17.97
C THR A 54 -4.73 0.98 -19.21
N LEU A 55 -5.64 1.62 -19.92
CA LEU A 55 -5.34 2.47 -21.08
C LEU A 55 -4.49 3.69 -20.67
N SER A 56 -4.80 4.30 -19.54
CA SER A 56 -4.04 5.41 -18.98
C SER A 56 -2.59 5.00 -18.72
N LEU A 57 -2.38 3.93 -17.96
CA LEU A 57 -1.04 3.40 -17.65
C LEU A 57 -0.29 2.93 -18.89
N ALA A 58 -0.99 2.43 -19.92
CA ALA A 58 -0.38 2.04 -21.19
C ALA A 58 0.24 3.23 -21.93
N SER A 59 -0.18 4.46 -21.65
CA SER A 59 0.43 5.67 -22.23
C SER A 59 1.89 5.88 -21.82
N GLY A 60 2.30 5.36 -20.67
CA GLY A 60 3.67 5.41 -20.15
C GLY A 60 4.55 4.22 -20.55
N ILE A 61 4.12 3.33 -21.46
CA ILE A 61 4.96 2.22 -21.95
C ILE A 61 6.10 2.79 -22.81
N PRO A 62 7.37 2.46 -22.58
CA PRO A 62 8.48 2.98 -23.36
C PRO A 62 8.51 2.43 -24.81
N TYR A 63 9.28 3.06 -25.67
CA TYR A 63 9.54 2.62 -27.05
C TYR A 63 10.85 1.85 -27.14
N HIS A 64 10.88 0.77 -27.95
CA HIS A 64 12.08 -0.04 -28.22
C HIS A 64 12.79 -0.51 -26.92
N ALA A 65 12.03 -0.93 -25.93
CA ALA A 65 12.46 -1.20 -24.58
C ALA A 65 11.91 -2.55 -24.07
N ASP A 66 12.04 -2.79 -22.78
CA ASP A 66 11.43 -3.90 -22.07
C ASP A 66 10.40 -3.38 -21.06
N LEU A 67 9.20 -3.97 -21.03
CA LEU A 67 8.17 -3.67 -20.06
C LEU A 67 7.97 -4.87 -19.14
N PHE A 68 8.19 -4.68 -17.85
CA PHE A 68 7.87 -5.67 -16.83
C PHE A 68 6.55 -5.33 -16.15
N CYS A 69 5.63 -6.29 -16.12
CA CYS A 69 4.34 -6.13 -15.48
C CYS A 69 4.07 -7.22 -14.45
N GLY A 70 3.50 -6.83 -13.33
CA GLY A 70 2.84 -7.73 -12.41
C GLY A 70 1.47 -8.16 -12.91
N LYS A 71 0.53 -8.36 -12.00
CA LYS A 71 -0.84 -8.76 -12.34
C LYS A 71 -1.63 -7.59 -12.94
N VAL A 72 -2.12 -7.78 -14.16
CA VAL A 72 -2.91 -6.78 -14.88
C VAL A 72 -4.26 -7.35 -15.32
N SER A 73 -5.32 -6.54 -15.21
CA SER A 73 -6.69 -6.96 -15.51
C SER A 73 -6.98 -7.08 -17.02
N HIS A 74 -6.28 -6.27 -17.84
CA HIS A 74 -6.45 -6.21 -19.29
C HIS A 74 -5.10 -6.34 -20.01
N PRO A 75 -4.43 -7.52 -19.96
CA PRO A 75 -3.10 -7.70 -20.53
C PRO A 75 -3.06 -7.49 -22.05
N GLU A 76 -4.17 -7.72 -22.75
CA GLU A 76 -4.33 -7.52 -24.19
C GLU A 76 -4.07 -6.06 -24.63
N ILE A 77 -4.35 -5.09 -23.74
CA ILE A 77 -4.06 -3.67 -23.99
C ILE A 77 -2.55 -3.45 -24.01
N PHE A 78 -1.86 -3.95 -23.00
CA PHE A 78 -0.40 -3.83 -22.93
C PHE A 78 0.29 -4.59 -24.05
N GLU A 79 -0.20 -5.79 -24.41
CA GLU A 79 0.30 -6.55 -25.55
C GLU A 79 0.20 -5.75 -26.87
N SER A 80 -0.95 -5.10 -27.09
CA SER A 80 -1.18 -4.28 -28.28
C SER A 80 -0.25 -3.07 -28.34
N VAL A 81 -0.14 -2.33 -27.24
CA VAL A 81 0.72 -1.12 -27.17
C VAL A 81 2.21 -1.50 -27.23
N CYS A 82 2.64 -2.55 -26.57
CA CYS A 82 4.02 -3.04 -26.67
C CYS A 82 4.39 -3.44 -28.10
N LYS A 83 3.47 -4.11 -28.80
CA LYS A 83 3.68 -4.46 -30.21
C LYS A 83 3.84 -3.21 -31.09
N GLU A 84 2.99 -2.21 -30.91
CA GLU A 84 3.07 -0.92 -31.61
C GLU A 84 4.40 -0.20 -31.33
N ARG A 85 4.80 -0.16 -30.07
CA ARG A 85 6.01 0.53 -29.61
C ARG A 85 7.29 -0.27 -29.78
N LYS A 86 7.20 -1.49 -30.29
CA LYS A 86 8.32 -2.45 -30.42
C LYS A 86 9.03 -2.71 -29.11
N THR A 87 8.25 -2.84 -28.04
CA THR A 87 8.69 -3.12 -26.68
C THR A 87 8.39 -4.56 -26.31
N THR A 88 9.31 -5.24 -25.65
CA THR A 88 9.13 -6.60 -25.20
C THR A 88 8.35 -6.62 -23.88
N LEU A 89 7.23 -7.34 -23.85
CA LEU A 89 6.41 -7.48 -22.64
C LEU A 89 6.81 -8.71 -21.82
N HIS A 90 7.15 -8.49 -20.55
CA HIS A 90 7.45 -9.51 -19.55
C HIS A 90 6.37 -9.53 -18.48
N LEU A 91 5.51 -10.56 -18.46
CA LEU A 91 4.47 -10.73 -17.43
C LEU A 91 4.97 -11.70 -16.35
N THR A 92 5.12 -11.24 -15.12
CA THR A 92 5.67 -12.02 -14.02
C THR A 92 4.68 -13.04 -13.43
N ASP A 93 3.37 -12.88 -13.68
CA ASP A 93 2.30 -13.71 -13.09
C ASP A 93 1.85 -14.88 -14.00
N ARG A 94 2.33 -14.96 -15.26
CA ARG A 94 1.83 -15.97 -16.23
C ARG A 94 2.35 -17.40 -16.04
N ASN A 95 3.44 -17.61 -15.32
CA ASN A 95 4.12 -18.91 -15.33
C ASN A 95 4.03 -19.73 -14.04
N GLY A 96 3.33 -19.24 -12.99
CA GLY A 96 3.24 -19.98 -11.72
C GLY A 96 4.59 -20.28 -11.05
N ASP A 97 5.68 -19.86 -11.67
CA ASP A 97 7.06 -20.03 -11.21
C ASP A 97 7.38 -18.98 -10.15
N ASP A 98 6.67 -19.14 -9.04
CA ASP A 98 6.87 -18.32 -7.87
C ASP A 98 8.18 -18.77 -7.20
N LYS A 99 9.28 -18.25 -7.73
CA LYS A 99 10.64 -18.54 -7.24
C LYS A 99 10.86 -18.06 -5.80
N LEU A 100 9.90 -17.28 -5.25
CA LEU A 100 9.97 -16.76 -3.89
C LEU A 100 9.37 -17.74 -2.88
N THR A 101 10.16 -18.08 -1.89
CA THR A 101 9.74 -18.93 -0.77
C THR A 101 9.21 -18.07 0.40
N GLU A 102 8.43 -18.70 1.29
CA GLU A 102 8.06 -18.07 2.57
C GLU A 102 9.30 -17.63 3.38
N LYS A 103 10.41 -18.38 3.28
CA LYS A 103 11.67 -18.03 3.92
C LYS A 103 12.25 -16.74 3.38
N ASP A 104 12.14 -16.48 2.07
CA ASP A 104 12.60 -15.24 1.45
C ASP A 104 11.74 -14.06 1.93
N MET A 105 10.42 -14.23 1.98
CA MET A 105 9.50 -13.19 2.43
C MET A 105 9.65 -12.87 3.92
N ASN A 106 9.94 -13.86 4.75
CA ASN A 106 10.14 -13.66 6.18
C ASN A 106 11.43 -12.91 6.57
N GLN A 107 12.31 -12.62 5.60
CA GLN A 107 13.52 -11.79 5.82
C GLN A 107 13.23 -10.28 5.78
N PHE A 108 12.07 -9.86 5.25
CA PHE A 108 11.69 -8.44 5.27
C PHE A 108 11.34 -8.00 6.70
N THR A 109 11.88 -6.86 7.10
CA THR A 109 11.58 -6.25 8.41
C THR A 109 10.23 -5.56 8.44
N TYR A 110 9.62 -5.37 7.27
CA TYR A 110 8.30 -4.82 7.06
C TYR A 110 7.48 -5.78 6.19
N TRP A 111 6.19 -5.50 6.03
CA TRP A 111 5.31 -6.31 5.20
C TRP A 111 5.45 -5.90 3.75
N GLU A 112 5.92 -6.84 2.93
CA GLU A 112 6.02 -6.63 1.50
C GLU A 112 5.15 -7.64 0.75
N HIS A 113 4.58 -7.22 -0.37
CA HIS A 113 3.79 -8.09 -1.22
C HIS A 113 4.70 -8.94 -2.10
N LYS A 114 4.43 -10.25 -2.11
CA LYS A 114 5.19 -11.21 -2.91
C LYS A 114 5.23 -10.85 -4.39
N GLU A 115 4.13 -10.30 -4.92
CA GLU A 115 4.02 -9.80 -6.30
C GLU A 115 5.06 -8.70 -6.60
N ASN A 116 5.23 -7.73 -5.71
CA ASN A 116 6.20 -6.65 -5.88
C ASN A 116 7.63 -7.18 -5.86
N VAL A 117 7.93 -8.09 -4.92
CA VAL A 117 9.25 -8.70 -4.81
C VAL A 117 9.56 -9.55 -6.04
N SER A 118 8.59 -10.32 -6.55
CA SER A 118 8.74 -11.11 -7.78
C SER A 118 9.02 -10.24 -8.98
N LEU A 119 8.30 -9.12 -9.12
CA LEU A 119 8.49 -8.17 -10.20
C LEU A 119 9.88 -7.51 -10.15
N ALA A 120 10.27 -7.00 -8.99
CA ALA A 120 11.60 -6.41 -8.78
C ALA A 120 12.72 -7.43 -9.02
N LEU A 121 12.53 -8.68 -8.60
CA LEU A 121 13.48 -9.76 -8.84
C LEU A 121 13.64 -10.07 -10.34
N ALA A 122 12.54 -10.10 -11.09
CA ALA A 122 12.56 -10.31 -12.54
C ALA A 122 13.37 -9.22 -13.26
N VAL A 123 13.19 -7.95 -12.88
CA VAL A 123 13.98 -6.83 -13.42
C VAL A 123 15.45 -6.96 -13.04
N CYS A 124 15.76 -7.31 -11.80
CA CYS A 124 17.15 -7.51 -11.35
C CYS A 124 17.83 -8.64 -12.11
N GLU A 125 17.15 -9.78 -12.28
CA GLU A 125 17.68 -10.94 -13.03
C GLU A 125 17.92 -10.60 -14.52
N PHE A 126 17.00 -9.83 -15.13
CA PHE A 126 17.15 -9.33 -16.49
C PHE A 126 18.38 -8.44 -16.65
N LEU A 127 18.67 -7.61 -15.66
CA LEU A 127 19.88 -6.78 -15.59
C LEU A 127 21.16 -7.56 -15.21
N GLY A 128 21.08 -8.88 -15.06
CA GLY A 128 22.23 -9.74 -14.73
C GLY A 128 22.60 -9.74 -13.24
N VAL A 129 21.76 -9.18 -12.37
CA VAL A 129 21.96 -9.23 -10.93
C VAL A 129 21.55 -10.61 -10.40
N LYS A 130 22.47 -11.28 -9.71
CA LYS A 130 22.18 -12.59 -9.11
C LYS A 130 21.07 -12.50 -8.08
N ARG A 131 20.16 -13.49 -8.09
CA ARG A 131 19.00 -13.58 -7.20
C ARG A 131 19.33 -13.28 -5.72
N GLU A 132 20.39 -13.91 -5.20
CA GLU A 132 20.78 -13.75 -3.80
C GLU A 132 21.24 -12.32 -3.49
N VAL A 133 21.86 -11.64 -4.46
CA VAL A 133 22.29 -10.23 -4.32
C VAL A 133 21.07 -9.32 -4.36
N ALA A 134 20.14 -9.55 -5.29
CA ALA A 134 18.89 -8.78 -5.40
C ALA A 134 18.05 -8.89 -4.12
N LEU A 135 17.79 -10.10 -3.62
CA LEU A 135 17.03 -10.30 -2.39
C LEU A 135 17.70 -9.67 -1.17
N LYS A 136 19.03 -9.82 -1.02
CA LYS A 136 19.76 -9.15 0.07
C LYS A 136 19.68 -7.63 -0.01
N GLY A 137 19.66 -7.07 -1.21
CA GLY A 137 19.43 -5.64 -1.43
C GLY A 137 18.04 -5.21 -0.97
N MET A 138 17.00 -5.93 -1.40
CA MET A 138 15.60 -5.67 -1.04
C MET A 138 15.37 -5.76 0.48
N TRP A 139 15.91 -6.77 1.16
CA TRP A 139 15.79 -6.92 2.63
C TRP A 139 16.46 -5.79 3.43
N LYS A 140 17.45 -5.12 2.83
CA LYS A 140 18.14 -3.97 3.45
C LYS A 140 17.53 -2.63 3.10
N SER A 141 16.61 -2.62 2.13
CA SER A 141 15.93 -1.40 1.72
C SER A 141 15.10 -0.84 2.88
N ALA A 142 15.17 0.47 3.06
CA ALA A 142 14.28 1.14 3.98
C ALA A 142 12.88 1.20 3.36
N PRO A 143 11.83 0.76 4.06
CA PRO A 143 10.48 0.88 3.56
C PRO A 143 10.04 2.34 3.49
N ASP A 144 9.09 2.63 2.59
CA ASP A 144 8.41 3.92 2.57
C ASP A 144 7.75 4.20 3.93
N PRO A 145 7.59 5.48 4.31
CA PRO A 145 6.93 5.84 5.57
C PRO A 145 5.55 5.23 5.77
N GLY A 146 4.85 4.92 4.68
CA GLY A 146 3.53 4.29 4.69
C GLY A 146 3.54 2.76 4.64
N ALA A 147 4.70 2.13 4.47
CA ALA A 147 4.79 0.67 4.40
C ALA A 147 4.32 0.01 5.69
N LEU A 148 3.70 -1.16 5.55
CA LEU A 148 3.19 -1.94 6.68
C LEU A 148 4.35 -2.54 7.49
N TYR A 149 4.62 -1.99 8.65
CA TYR A 149 5.54 -2.56 9.62
C TYR A 149 4.91 -2.58 11.02
N PRO A 150 5.17 -3.64 11.81
CA PRO A 150 4.65 -3.74 13.16
C PRO A 150 5.51 -2.92 14.15
N LEU A 151 4.87 -2.12 14.97
CA LEU A 151 5.47 -1.50 16.15
C LEU A 151 4.87 -2.15 17.39
N THR A 152 5.71 -2.70 18.27
CA THR A 152 5.24 -3.24 19.54
C THR A 152 5.35 -2.19 20.63
N ILE A 153 4.22 -1.87 21.24
CA ILE A 153 4.10 -0.87 22.30
C ILE A 153 3.61 -1.56 23.55
N SER A 154 4.38 -1.46 24.63
CA SER A 154 3.98 -1.96 25.95
C SER A 154 3.86 -0.78 26.90
N PHE A 155 2.63 -0.50 27.32
CA PHE A 155 2.33 0.65 28.18
C PHE A 155 1.15 0.33 29.10
N PHE A 156 1.25 0.67 30.39
CA PHE A 156 0.20 0.46 31.38
C PHE A 156 -0.46 -0.94 31.38
N GLY A 157 0.36 -1.99 31.25
CA GLY A 157 -0.13 -3.39 31.20
C GLY A 157 -0.75 -3.79 29.85
N LYS A 158 -0.82 -2.90 28.87
CA LYS A 158 -1.24 -3.19 27.50
C LYS A 158 -0.05 -3.61 26.64
N ASN A 159 -0.23 -4.63 25.82
CA ASN A 159 0.71 -5.04 24.79
C ASN A 159 0.04 -4.87 23.42
N LEU A 160 0.35 -3.78 22.75
CA LEU A 160 -0.26 -3.36 21.51
C LEU A 160 0.70 -3.56 20.34
N VAL A 161 0.25 -4.24 19.28
CA VAL A 161 0.93 -4.24 17.99
C VAL A 161 0.24 -3.21 17.09
N TYR A 162 0.93 -2.13 16.78
CA TYR A 162 0.47 -1.13 15.83
C TYR A 162 1.00 -1.47 14.45
N LEU A 163 0.12 -1.50 13.46
CA LEU A 163 0.40 -1.89 12.09
C LEU A 163 0.09 -0.69 11.18
N ASN A 164 1.14 0.00 10.71
CA ASN A 164 0.96 1.10 9.78
C ASN A 164 0.65 0.58 8.38
N ALA A 165 -0.59 0.73 7.94
CA ALA A 165 -1.07 0.35 6.61
C ALA A 165 -1.62 1.55 5.82
N MET A 166 -1.23 2.77 6.18
CA MET A 166 -1.74 4.01 5.58
C MET A 166 -1.26 4.25 4.14
N ALA A 167 -0.38 3.41 3.60
CA ALA A 167 -0.02 3.42 2.18
C ALA A 167 -1.05 2.71 1.29
N ALA A 168 -1.92 1.86 1.86
CA ALA A 168 -2.98 1.21 1.09
C ALA A 168 -4.04 2.25 0.69
N ASN A 169 -4.20 2.44 -0.61
CA ASN A 169 -5.05 3.49 -1.16
C ASN A 169 -6.37 2.96 -1.73
N ASP A 170 -6.51 1.65 -1.87
CA ASP A 170 -7.64 0.98 -2.49
C ASP A 170 -8.25 -0.11 -1.59
N SER A 171 -9.50 -0.49 -1.86
CA SER A 171 -10.24 -1.49 -1.07
C SER A 171 -9.61 -2.88 -1.14
N GLU A 172 -9.03 -3.27 -2.29
CA GLU A 172 -8.42 -4.60 -2.44
C GLU A 172 -7.16 -4.73 -1.59
N SER A 173 -6.25 -3.75 -1.67
CA SER A 173 -5.05 -3.68 -0.83
C SER A 173 -5.39 -3.66 0.65
N THR A 174 -6.38 -2.84 1.03
CA THR A 174 -6.88 -2.73 2.40
C THR A 174 -7.40 -4.09 2.91
N ARG A 175 -8.18 -4.80 2.10
CA ARG A 175 -8.70 -6.15 2.41
C ARG A 175 -7.59 -7.20 2.52
N MET A 176 -6.60 -7.16 1.64
CA MET A 176 -5.46 -8.08 1.69
C MET A 176 -4.65 -7.90 2.98
N ILE A 177 -4.40 -6.65 3.37
CA ILE A 177 -3.73 -6.32 4.63
C ILE A 177 -4.52 -6.84 5.82
N TRP A 178 -5.84 -6.58 5.86
CA TRP A 178 -6.71 -7.09 6.93
C TRP A 178 -6.61 -8.61 7.07
N LYS A 179 -6.82 -9.36 5.98
CA LYS A 179 -6.75 -10.82 5.99
C LYS A 179 -5.41 -11.33 6.52
N SER A 180 -4.34 -10.68 6.10
CA SER A 180 -2.99 -11.07 6.48
C SER A 180 -2.68 -10.73 7.94
N CYS A 181 -3.09 -9.56 8.42
CA CYS A 181 -2.92 -9.15 9.82
C CYS A 181 -3.79 -10.03 10.75
N ASN A 182 -5.04 -10.28 10.38
CA ASN A 182 -5.94 -11.12 11.15
C ASN A 182 -5.44 -12.58 11.25
N LYS A 183 -4.91 -13.12 10.16
CA LYS A 183 -4.26 -14.45 10.18
C LYS A 183 -3.06 -14.49 11.12
N ARG A 184 -2.28 -13.42 11.20
CA ARG A 184 -1.05 -13.37 12.00
C ARG A 184 -1.30 -13.07 13.48
N TYR A 185 -2.23 -12.18 13.78
CA TYR A 185 -2.44 -11.63 15.13
C TYR A 185 -3.81 -11.95 15.72
N GLY A 186 -4.82 -12.29 14.91
CA GLY A 186 -6.19 -12.47 15.37
C GLY A 186 -6.44 -13.70 16.23
N HIS A 187 -5.47 -14.64 16.34
CA HIS A 187 -5.61 -15.84 17.15
C HIS A 187 -5.43 -15.58 18.66
N ASP A 188 -4.71 -14.53 19.07
CA ASP A 188 -4.41 -14.22 20.48
C ASP A 188 -4.59 -12.75 20.86
N ARG A 189 -5.01 -11.90 19.91
CA ARG A 189 -5.15 -10.45 20.09
C ARG A 189 -6.50 -9.94 19.58
N SER A 190 -7.05 -8.96 20.27
CA SER A 190 -8.23 -8.21 19.82
C SER A 190 -7.86 -7.19 18.74
N ALA A 191 -8.69 -7.08 17.71
CA ALA A 191 -8.48 -6.26 16.54
C ALA A 191 -9.14 -4.88 16.69
N TYR A 192 -8.41 -3.85 16.30
CA TYR A 192 -8.88 -2.46 16.24
C TYR A 192 -8.44 -1.81 14.93
N VAL A 193 -9.19 -0.84 14.47
CA VAL A 193 -8.85 -0.04 13.28
C VAL A 193 -8.65 1.41 13.69
N LEU A 194 -7.56 2.02 13.23
CA LEU A 194 -7.34 3.46 13.28
C LEU A 194 -7.47 4.01 11.87
N PHE A 195 -8.47 4.86 11.64
CA PHE A 195 -8.76 5.38 10.31
C PHE A 195 -8.45 6.88 10.24
N ASN A 196 -7.35 7.22 9.57
CA ASN A 196 -6.96 8.61 9.33
C ASN A 196 -7.66 9.16 8.10
N CYS A 197 -8.64 10.03 8.33
CA CYS A 197 -9.45 10.70 7.31
C CYS A 197 -8.83 12.03 6.89
N ARG A 198 -9.18 12.49 5.67
CA ARG A 198 -8.83 13.81 5.15
C ARG A 198 -10.02 14.39 4.39
N GLU A 199 -10.33 15.65 4.62
CA GLU A 199 -11.46 16.35 3.97
C GLU A 199 -11.27 16.58 2.47
N ASP A 200 -10.01 16.59 1.97
CA ASP A 200 -9.68 16.68 0.55
C ASP A 200 -9.64 15.32 -0.17
N ARG A 201 -10.00 14.22 0.53
CA ARG A 201 -9.99 12.85 0.02
C ARG A 201 -11.23 12.07 0.46
N LEU A 202 -12.41 12.69 0.35
CA LEU A 202 -13.67 12.11 0.82
C LEU A 202 -14.03 10.81 0.12
N GLU A 203 -13.83 10.69 -1.20
CA GLU A 203 -14.10 9.47 -1.96
C GLU A 203 -13.28 8.27 -1.45
N ARG A 204 -11.99 8.50 -1.17
CA ARG A 204 -11.13 7.47 -0.57
C ARG A 204 -11.64 7.08 0.82
N SER A 205 -12.05 8.06 1.62
CA SER A 205 -12.61 7.81 2.95
C SER A 205 -13.90 6.98 2.87
N GLU A 206 -14.74 7.21 1.86
CA GLU A 206 -15.94 6.41 1.61
C GLU A 206 -15.61 4.96 1.23
N LEU A 207 -14.70 4.75 0.26
CA LEU A 207 -14.30 3.42 -0.19
C LEU A 207 -13.71 2.58 0.94
N ILE A 208 -12.81 3.16 1.73
CA ILE A 208 -12.21 2.48 2.87
C ILE A 208 -13.25 2.24 3.97
N ALA A 209 -14.13 3.20 4.28
CA ALA A 209 -15.18 3.02 5.27
C ALA A 209 -16.11 1.85 4.92
N LYS A 210 -16.52 1.74 3.65
CA LYS A 210 -17.34 0.63 3.16
C LYS A 210 -16.63 -0.72 3.25
N GLU A 211 -15.33 -0.76 3.03
CA GLU A 211 -14.53 -1.98 3.14
C GLU A 211 -14.39 -2.41 4.60
N ILE A 212 -13.96 -1.53 5.49
CA ILE A 212 -13.74 -1.88 6.90
C ILE A 212 -15.04 -2.17 7.66
N ALA A 213 -16.16 -1.60 7.24
CA ALA A 213 -17.46 -1.88 7.81
C ALA A 213 -17.92 -3.35 7.64
N GLN A 214 -17.33 -4.08 6.67
CA GLN A 214 -17.62 -5.48 6.41
C GLN A 214 -16.72 -6.45 7.19
N TRP A 215 -15.73 -5.92 7.95
CA TRP A 215 -14.79 -6.78 8.65
C TRP A 215 -15.38 -7.35 9.92
N GLU A 216 -15.21 -8.63 10.09
CA GLU A 216 -15.65 -9.35 11.29
C GLU A 216 -14.58 -9.29 12.39
N ASN A 217 -15.00 -9.40 13.65
CA ASN A 217 -14.13 -9.46 14.83
C ASN A 217 -13.26 -8.19 15.04
N VAL A 218 -13.72 -7.03 14.59
CA VAL A 218 -13.16 -5.73 14.94
C VAL A 218 -13.90 -5.21 16.19
N GLU A 219 -13.19 -4.89 17.26
CA GLU A 219 -13.77 -4.42 18.52
C GLU A 219 -14.21 -2.95 18.39
N ALA A 220 -13.35 -2.11 17.79
CA ALA A 220 -13.67 -0.70 17.57
C ALA A 220 -12.91 -0.09 16.38
N ILE A 221 -13.48 0.99 15.85
CA ILE A 221 -12.88 1.86 14.83
C ILE A 221 -12.68 3.25 15.42
N PHE A 222 -11.44 3.74 15.37
CA PHE A 222 -11.02 5.06 15.82
C PHE A 222 -10.83 5.96 14.60
N LEU A 223 -11.61 7.04 14.46
CA LEU A 223 -11.47 8.00 13.37
C LEU A 223 -10.64 9.19 13.84
N ILE A 224 -9.62 9.53 13.09
CA ILE A 224 -8.73 10.68 13.34
C ILE A 224 -8.57 11.52 12.07
N GLY A 225 -7.94 12.69 12.20
CA GLY A 225 -7.66 13.61 11.09
C GLY A 225 -8.79 14.59 10.85
N SER A 226 -9.09 14.89 9.58
CA SER A 226 -10.14 15.84 9.19
C SER A 226 -11.19 15.19 8.29
N GLY A 227 -12.42 15.73 8.29
CA GLY A 227 -13.52 15.16 7.48
C GLY A 227 -14.03 13.81 7.98
N THR A 228 -13.77 13.47 9.23
CA THR A 228 -14.14 12.19 9.86
C THR A 228 -15.64 11.95 9.88
N LYS A 229 -16.45 13.00 9.93
CA LYS A 229 -17.93 12.91 9.91
C LYS A 229 -18.46 12.23 8.67
N TYR A 230 -17.77 12.43 7.53
CA TYR A 230 -18.13 11.80 6.27
C TYR A 230 -17.90 10.27 6.34
N ALA A 231 -16.71 9.84 6.75
CA ALA A 231 -16.42 8.43 6.96
C ALA A 231 -17.32 7.78 8.00
N LEU A 232 -17.58 8.49 9.12
CA LEU A 232 -18.47 8.02 10.18
C LEU A 232 -19.90 7.78 9.68
N HIS A 233 -20.39 8.60 8.75
CA HIS A 233 -21.70 8.38 8.13
C HIS A 233 -21.78 7.01 7.43
N PHE A 234 -20.80 6.65 6.61
CA PHE A 234 -20.78 5.36 5.93
C PHE A 234 -20.56 4.20 6.90
N LEU A 235 -19.70 4.36 7.90
CA LEU A 235 -19.53 3.33 8.93
C LEU A 235 -20.84 3.04 9.65
N LYS A 236 -21.59 4.06 10.05
CA LYS A 236 -22.91 3.88 10.70
C LYS A 236 -23.95 3.22 9.80
N LEU A 237 -23.84 3.37 8.47
CA LEU A 237 -24.75 2.73 7.53
C LEU A 237 -24.42 1.25 7.28
N TYR A 238 -23.15 0.86 7.33
CA TYR A 238 -22.70 -0.44 6.86
C TYR A 238 -22.07 -1.32 7.94
N CYS A 239 -21.66 -0.77 9.10
CA CYS A 239 -21.14 -1.59 10.19
C CYS A 239 -22.21 -2.48 10.80
N GLN A 240 -21.78 -3.66 11.23
CA GLN A 240 -22.62 -4.59 11.99
C GLN A 240 -22.98 -4.01 13.37
N ASP A 241 -24.13 -4.44 13.90
CA ASP A 241 -24.56 -4.04 15.24
C ASP A 241 -23.51 -4.45 16.29
N GLY A 242 -23.19 -3.51 17.17
CA GLY A 242 -22.25 -3.71 18.29
C GLY A 242 -20.81 -3.25 18.04
N MET A 243 -20.44 -2.85 16.82
CA MET A 243 -19.14 -2.25 16.56
C MET A 243 -19.03 -0.86 17.17
N GLN A 244 -18.01 -0.61 17.96
CA GLN A 244 -17.80 0.69 18.60
C GLN A 244 -17.09 1.64 17.64
N LEU A 245 -17.64 2.87 17.53
CA LEU A 245 -17.10 3.92 16.67
C LEU A 245 -16.72 5.13 17.52
N PHE A 246 -15.44 5.48 17.51
CA PHE A 246 -14.92 6.66 18.21
C PHE A 246 -14.49 7.71 17.17
N ASN A 247 -14.90 8.94 17.38
CA ASN A 247 -14.56 10.05 16.50
C ASN A 247 -13.70 11.07 17.25
N TRP A 248 -12.42 11.10 16.93
CA TRP A 248 -11.41 11.99 17.49
C TRP A 248 -10.93 12.99 16.44
N GLU A 249 -11.87 13.64 15.76
CA GLU A 249 -11.58 14.68 14.76
C GLU A 249 -10.76 15.81 15.41
N SER A 250 -9.65 16.17 14.76
CA SER A 250 -8.73 17.22 15.22
C SER A 250 -8.11 17.01 16.60
N ALA A 251 -8.11 15.78 17.13
CA ALA A 251 -7.41 15.44 18.35
C ALA A 251 -5.89 15.52 18.16
N ASP A 252 -5.15 15.89 19.20
CA ASP A 252 -3.70 15.85 19.21
C ASP A 252 -3.15 14.43 19.44
N LEU A 253 -1.84 14.26 19.28
CA LEU A 253 -1.18 12.97 19.36
C LEU A 253 -1.26 12.31 20.74
N ASP A 254 -1.13 13.10 21.80
CA ASP A 254 -1.19 12.61 23.17
C ASP A 254 -2.60 12.09 23.48
N HIS A 255 -3.62 12.86 23.13
CA HIS A 255 -5.01 12.44 23.29
C HIS A 255 -5.35 11.18 22.49
N ILE A 256 -4.90 11.09 21.22
CA ILE A 256 -5.10 9.88 20.39
C ILE A 256 -4.45 8.67 21.04
N PHE A 257 -3.21 8.81 21.49
CA PHE A 257 -2.46 7.70 22.08
C PHE A 257 -3.09 7.22 23.39
N GLU A 258 -3.41 8.12 24.30
CA GLU A 258 -4.06 7.81 25.58
C GLU A 258 -5.42 7.17 25.37
N SER A 259 -6.24 7.75 24.47
CA SER A 259 -7.56 7.20 24.13
C SER A 259 -7.49 5.81 23.52
N ILE A 260 -6.51 5.53 22.65
CA ILE A 260 -6.29 4.17 22.14
C ILE A 260 -5.99 3.21 23.31
N LEU A 261 -5.06 3.58 24.20
CA LEU A 261 -4.69 2.74 25.33
C LEU A 261 -5.86 2.46 26.29
N GLU A 262 -6.74 3.43 26.49
CA GLU A 262 -7.95 3.24 27.30
C GLU A 262 -8.91 2.22 26.70
N GLN A 263 -9.10 2.25 25.39
CA GLN A 263 -10.08 1.42 24.68
C GLN A 263 -9.60 0.01 24.35
N VAL A 264 -8.28 -0.18 24.13
CA VAL A 264 -7.77 -1.49 23.72
C VAL A 264 -7.67 -2.48 24.89
N LYS A 265 -7.85 -3.77 24.62
CA LYS A 265 -7.63 -4.84 25.58
C LYS A 265 -6.14 -5.07 25.85
N GLU A 266 -5.80 -5.89 26.86
CA GLU A 266 -4.40 -6.13 27.24
C GLU A 266 -3.52 -6.59 26.08
N LYS A 267 -4.02 -7.52 25.26
CA LYS A 267 -3.37 -7.99 24.04
C LYS A 267 -4.17 -7.56 22.83
N SER A 268 -3.64 -6.63 22.08
CA SER A 268 -4.36 -6.02 20.96
C SER A 268 -3.45 -5.78 19.76
N TYR A 269 -4.07 -5.64 18.60
CA TYR A 269 -3.42 -5.04 17.45
C TYR A 269 -4.32 -3.95 16.84
N VAL A 270 -3.71 -2.89 16.38
CA VAL A 270 -4.36 -1.75 15.70
C VAL A 270 -3.82 -1.65 14.29
N ILE A 271 -4.70 -1.74 13.30
CA ILE A 271 -4.35 -1.49 11.90
C ILE A 271 -4.69 -0.04 11.58
N ALA A 272 -3.67 0.75 11.23
CA ALA A 272 -3.83 2.13 10.81
C ALA A 272 -4.01 2.21 9.30
N LEU A 273 -5.12 2.76 8.87
CA LEU A 273 -5.56 2.86 7.47
C LEU A 273 -5.85 4.32 7.07
N GLY A 274 -6.11 4.53 5.79
CA GLY A 274 -6.48 5.83 5.25
C GLY A 274 -5.28 6.59 4.73
N ASN A 275 -5.16 7.86 5.08
CA ASN A 275 -4.10 8.72 4.54
C ASN A 275 -2.90 8.76 5.48
N ILE A 276 -1.68 8.63 4.91
CA ILE A 276 -0.46 8.81 5.72
C ILE A 276 -0.19 10.28 6.05
N ALA A 277 -0.56 11.21 5.16
CA ALA A 277 -0.30 12.63 5.32
C ALA A 277 -1.05 13.26 6.50
N GLY A 278 -0.55 14.39 6.98
CA GLY A 278 -1.07 15.08 8.15
C GLY A 278 -0.75 14.29 9.42
N ILE A 279 -1.72 14.20 10.32
CA ILE A 279 -1.54 13.56 11.64
C ILE A 279 -1.09 12.10 11.57
N GLY A 280 -1.33 11.40 10.44
CA GLY A 280 -0.89 10.01 10.26
C GLY A 280 0.63 9.86 10.29
N LEU A 281 1.38 10.74 9.62
CA LEU A 281 2.83 10.72 9.61
C LEU A 281 3.40 11.05 11.01
N GLU A 282 2.83 12.07 11.64
CA GLU A 282 3.23 12.50 12.98
C GLU A 282 2.95 11.40 14.02
N LEU A 283 1.79 10.75 13.94
CA LEU A 283 1.43 9.63 14.82
C LEU A 283 2.37 8.43 14.64
N ASN A 284 2.74 8.09 13.41
CA ASN A 284 3.70 7.01 13.16
C ASN A 284 5.05 7.30 13.83
N GLN A 285 5.56 8.53 13.71
CA GLN A 285 6.80 8.93 14.36
C GLN A 285 6.67 8.94 15.89
N TYR A 286 5.53 9.42 16.39
CA TYR A 286 5.22 9.45 17.81
C TYR A 286 5.20 8.04 18.43
N LEU A 287 4.55 7.08 17.75
CA LEU A 287 4.48 5.68 18.18
C LEU A 287 5.83 4.96 18.04
N LYS A 288 6.59 5.26 16.99
CA LYS A 288 7.94 4.70 16.78
C LYS A 288 8.88 5.07 17.92
N ASN A 289 8.79 6.28 18.45
CA ASN A 289 9.58 6.71 19.61
C ASN A 289 9.18 6.03 20.93
N ARG A 290 8.05 5.31 20.96
CA ARG A 290 7.52 4.57 22.13
C ARG A 290 7.57 3.05 21.97
N THR A 291 8.22 2.59 20.90
CA THR A 291 8.37 1.15 20.62
C THR A 291 9.45 0.54 21.53
N ILE A 292 9.16 -0.65 22.03
CA ILE A 292 10.18 -1.49 22.69
C ILE A 292 10.88 -2.30 21.60
N TYR A 293 12.19 -2.18 21.50
CA TYR A 293 13.05 -2.94 20.60
C TYR A 293 13.45 -4.27 21.21
#